data_b829d84c1e8e1bb8aae350d6308ca09d
#
_entry.id   b829d84c1e8e1bb8aae350d6308ca09d
#
_cell.length_a   1.000
_cell.length_b   1.000
_cell.length_c   1.000
_cell.angle_alpha   90.00
_cell.angle_beta   90.00
_cell.angle_gamma   90.00
#
_symmetry.space_group_name_H-M   'P 1'
#
loop_
_entity.id
_entity.type
_entity.pdbx_description
1 polymer ?
#
loop_
_entity_poly.entity_id
_entity_poly.type
_entity_poly.pdbx_seq_one_letter_code
_entity_poly.pdbx_strand_id
1 'polypeptide(L)'
;MVSITFQPTTEDIILFVGGGEVAERRMQLFIEEPCQIVVIAPTVTDTISQWAKENRITWCDRAFTMDDEEHIISSSLLFICTDNHELNDTLYELGKKHRVWTNRSDDPSACSFTVPSRSE
;
A
#
# COMPACT_ATOMS: atom_id res chain seq x y z
N MET A 1 -9.48 24.81 7.59
CA MET A 1 -9.22 23.52 6.98
C MET A 1 -8.54 22.57 7.97
N VAL A 2 -8.97 21.37 8.00
CA VAL A 2 -8.35 20.40 8.88
C VAL A 2 -7.33 19.61 8.10
N SER A 3 -6.13 19.61 8.59
CA SER A 3 -5.07 18.83 8.02
C SER A 3 -5.12 17.46 8.65
N ILE A 4 -5.37 16.43 7.83
CA ILE A 4 -5.40 15.08 8.35
C ILE A 4 -3.99 14.57 8.38
N THR A 5 -3.52 14.25 9.56
CA THR A 5 -2.18 13.72 9.75
C THR A 5 -2.31 12.26 10.16
N PHE A 6 -1.84 11.38 9.31
CA PHE A 6 -1.81 9.96 9.63
C PHE A 6 -0.49 9.66 10.31
N GLN A 7 -0.56 9.16 11.53
CA GLN A 7 0.64 8.80 12.28
C GLN A 7 0.61 7.30 12.53
N PRO A 8 1.32 6.53 11.72
CA PRO A 8 1.30 5.07 11.85
C PRO A 8 1.85 4.62 13.19
N THR A 9 1.25 3.57 13.71
CA THR A 9 1.72 2.93 14.95
C THR A 9 2.06 1.48 14.65
N THR A 10 2.57 0.77 15.64
CA THR A 10 2.91 -0.64 15.46
C THR A 10 1.70 -1.50 15.15
N GLU A 11 0.50 -1.00 15.42
CA GLU A 11 -0.73 -1.73 15.12
C GLU A 11 -1.24 -1.46 13.71
N ASP A 12 -0.71 -0.45 13.05
CA ASP A 12 -1.16 -0.11 11.70
C ASP A 12 -0.45 -0.98 10.67
N ILE A 13 -1.22 -1.43 9.68
CA ILE A 13 -0.70 -2.23 8.58
C ILE A 13 -0.90 -1.43 7.31
N ILE A 14 0.20 -1.19 6.59
CA ILE A 14 0.16 -0.50 5.32
C ILE A 14 0.30 -1.57 4.25
N LEU A 15 -0.75 -1.77 3.48
CA LEU A 15 -0.77 -2.82 2.46
C LEU A 15 -0.48 -2.22 1.09
N PHE A 16 0.51 -2.78 0.42
CA PHE A 16 0.84 -2.42 -0.96
C PHE A 16 0.53 -3.60 -1.86
N VAL A 17 -0.22 -3.36 -2.92
CA VAL A 17 -0.42 -4.37 -3.95
C VAL A 17 0.30 -3.88 -5.18
N GLY A 18 1.36 -4.59 -5.55
CA GLY A 18 2.31 -4.18 -6.58
C GLY A 18 3.65 -3.84 -5.95
N GLY A 19 4.73 -4.11 -6.67
CA GLY A 19 6.09 -3.95 -6.13
C GLY A 19 7.03 -3.18 -7.02
N GLY A 20 6.54 -2.28 -7.86
CA GLY A 20 7.37 -1.49 -8.74
C GLY A 20 7.91 -0.24 -8.08
N GLU A 21 8.43 0.68 -8.90
CA GLU A 21 9.06 1.88 -8.39
C GLU A 21 8.08 2.78 -7.66
N VAL A 22 6.82 2.82 -8.09
CA VAL A 22 5.81 3.63 -7.41
C VAL A 22 5.59 3.11 -6.00
N ALA A 23 5.48 1.78 -5.86
CA ALA A 23 5.33 1.19 -4.54
C ALA A 23 6.54 1.47 -3.66
N GLU A 24 7.74 1.33 -4.24
CA GLU A 24 8.97 1.62 -3.49
C GLU A 24 8.97 3.05 -2.98
N ARG A 25 8.62 3.99 -3.84
CA ARG A 25 8.61 5.40 -3.47
C ARG A 25 7.62 5.67 -2.34
N ARG A 26 6.45 5.05 -2.41
CA ARG A 26 5.46 5.22 -1.35
C ARG A 26 5.90 4.58 -0.05
N MET A 27 6.54 3.42 -0.15
CA MET A 27 7.02 2.73 1.06
C MET A 27 8.04 3.56 1.81
N GLN A 28 8.82 4.37 1.11
CA GLN A 28 9.81 5.21 1.77
C GLN A 28 9.17 6.19 2.74
N LEU A 29 7.90 6.49 2.57
CA LEU A 29 7.19 7.37 3.49
C LEU A 29 6.94 6.70 4.83
N PHE A 30 6.96 5.37 4.86
CA PHE A 30 6.58 4.62 6.05
C PHE A 30 7.67 3.70 6.58
N ILE A 31 8.76 3.53 5.84
CA ILE A 31 9.76 2.51 6.17
C ILE A 31 10.41 2.76 7.52
N GLU A 32 10.47 4.00 7.95
CA GLU A 32 11.07 4.35 9.24
C GLU A 32 10.03 4.56 10.33
N GLU A 33 8.76 4.40 9.98
CA GLU A 33 7.68 4.52 10.95
C GLU A 33 7.48 3.18 11.65
N PRO A 34 6.90 3.17 12.84
CA PRO A 34 6.71 1.92 13.59
C PRO A 34 5.62 1.01 13.06
N CYS A 35 5.03 1.31 11.91
CA CYS A 35 3.96 0.51 11.35
C CYS A 35 4.51 -0.75 10.67
N GLN A 36 3.58 -1.65 10.31
CA GLN A 36 3.91 -2.85 9.56
C GLN A 36 3.60 -2.60 8.09
N ILE A 37 4.51 -2.99 7.21
CA ILE A 37 4.33 -2.86 5.77
C ILE A 37 4.24 -4.24 5.18
N VAL A 38 3.17 -4.48 4.40
CA VAL A 38 2.97 -5.75 3.71
C VAL A 38 2.85 -5.44 2.23
N VAL A 39 3.59 -6.15 1.40
CA VAL A 39 3.49 -6.00 -0.05
C VAL A 39 3.10 -7.34 -0.67
N ILE A 40 2.13 -7.31 -1.56
CA ILE A 40 1.69 -8.50 -2.31
C ILE A 40 2.01 -8.23 -3.77
N ALA A 41 3.00 -8.93 -4.30
CA ALA A 41 3.42 -8.76 -5.69
C ALA A 41 4.25 -9.97 -6.11
N PRO A 42 4.13 -10.40 -7.36
CA PRO A 42 4.96 -11.51 -7.85
C PRO A 42 6.42 -11.11 -8.00
N THR A 43 6.67 -9.83 -8.21
CA THR A 43 8.04 -9.32 -8.31
C THR A 43 8.09 -7.96 -7.61
N VAL A 44 9.26 -7.60 -7.15
CA VAL A 44 9.47 -6.31 -6.48
C VAL A 44 10.81 -5.74 -6.95
N THR A 45 11.03 -4.45 -6.68
CA THR A 45 12.31 -3.83 -6.98
C THR A 45 13.39 -4.39 -6.06
N ASP A 46 14.64 -4.17 -6.44
CA ASP A 46 15.77 -4.62 -5.61
C ASP A 46 15.70 -4.00 -4.22
N THR A 47 15.31 -2.74 -4.15
CA THR A 47 15.22 -2.04 -2.87
C THR A 47 14.15 -2.68 -1.98
N ILE A 48 12.99 -2.96 -2.53
CA ILE A 48 11.92 -3.59 -1.77
C ILE A 48 12.37 -4.99 -1.32
N SER A 49 13.00 -5.73 -2.21
CA SER A 49 13.53 -7.05 -1.88
C SER A 49 14.51 -6.97 -0.73
N GLN A 50 15.38 -5.96 -0.75
CA GLN A 50 16.35 -5.77 0.32
C GLN A 50 15.66 -5.49 1.65
N TRP A 51 14.67 -4.62 1.64
CA TRP A 51 13.90 -4.33 2.86
C TRP A 51 13.26 -5.59 3.42
N ALA A 52 12.76 -6.46 2.53
CA ALA A 52 12.14 -7.71 2.97
C ALA A 52 13.18 -8.62 3.62
N LYS A 53 14.39 -8.67 3.06
CA LYS A 53 15.48 -9.48 3.63
C LYS A 53 15.90 -8.95 5.00
N GLU A 54 15.76 -7.65 5.21
CA GLU A 54 16.10 -7.02 6.48
C GLU A 54 14.95 -7.08 7.48
N ASN A 55 13.86 -7.75 7.11
CA ASN A 55 12.68 -7.85 7.95
C ASN A 55 12.02 -6.51 8.25
N ARG A 56 12.23 -5.53 7.38
CA ARG A 56 11.57 -4.23 7.52
C ARG A 56 10.16 -4.26 6.96
N ILE A 57 9.91 -5.15 6.02
CA ILE A 57 8.59 -5.31 5.41
C ILE A 57 8.32 -6.81 5.26
N THR A 58 7.05 -7.13 5.01
CA THR A 58 6.64 -8.49 4.70
C THR A 58 6.28 -8.55 3.23
N TRP A 59 6.95 -9.41 2.48
CA TRP A 59 6.69 -9.58 1.06
C TRP A 59 6.00 -10.90 0.81
N CYS A 60 4.80 -10.82 0.23
CA CYS A 60 4.06 -12.00 -0.22
C CYS A 60 4.35 -12.17 -1.70
N ASP A 61 5.17 -13.17 -2.02
CA ASP A 61 5.69 -13.40 -3.37
C ASP A 61 4.64 -14.10 -4.22
N ARG A 62 3.59 -13.37 -4.55
CA ARG A 62 2.51 -13.88 -5.39
C ARG A 62 1.64 -12.71 -5.83
N ALA A 63 0.80 -12.95 -6.85
CA ALA A 63 -0.16 -11.95 -7.26
C ALA A 63 -1.32 -11.92 -6.25
N PHE A 64 -1.95 -10.77 -6.14
CA PHE A 64 -3.13 -10.62 -5.27
C PHE A 64 -4.27 -11.47 -5.81
N THR A 65 -4.98 -12.13 -4.90
CA THR A 65 -6.18 -12.89 -5.24
C THR A 65 -7.28 -12.53 -4.24
N MET A 66 -8.49 -12.99 -4.50
CA MET A 66 -9.59 -12.70 -3.57
C MET A 66 -9.38 -13.36 -2.21
N ASP A 67 -8.55 -14.38 -2.14
CA ASP A 67 -8.19 -14.97 -0.84
C ASP A 67 -7.40 -14.01 0.02
N ASP A 68 -6.86 -12.96 -0.58
CA ASP A 68 -6.09 -11.96 0.16
C ASP A 68 -6.96 -10.81 0.67
N GLU A 69 -8.27 -10.90 0.53
CA GLU A 69 -9.16 -9.85 1.00
C GLU A 69 -8.96 -9.57 2.49
N GLU A 70 -8.60 -10.58 3.26
CA GLU A 70 -8.35 -10.39 4.69
C GLU A 70 -7.23 -9.41 4.96
N HIS A 71 -6.24 -9.34 4.09
CA HIS A 71 -5.16 -8.37 4.24
C HIS A 71 -5.69 -6.95 4.12
N ILE A 72 -6.67 -6.76 3.24
CA ILE A 72 -7.29 -5.44 3.07
C ILE A 72 -8.08 -5.08 4.33
N ILE A 73 -8.84 -6.02 4.84
CA ILE A 73 -9.65 -5.80 6.04
C ILE A 73 -8.77 -5.41 7.22
N SER A 74 -7.60 -6.04 7.32
CA SER A 74 -6.69 -5.80 8.43
C SER A 74 -5.82 -4.56 8.26
N SER A 75 -5.79 -3.99 7.07
CA SER A 75 -4.89 -2.87 6.80
C SER A 75 -5.52 -1.55 7.20
N SER A 76 -4.65 -0.59 7.53
CA SER A 76 -5.07 0.78 7.82
C SER A 76 -5.04 1.62 6.55
N LEU A 77 -4.09 1.34 5.66
CA LEU A 77 -3.97 2.01 4.38
C LEU A 77 -3.75 0.96 3.30
N LEU A 78 -4.33 1.20 2.14
CA LEU A 78 -4.15 0.35 0.98
C LEU A 78 -3.59 1.19 -0.16
N PHE A 79 -2.43 0.80 -0.68
CA PHE A 79 -1.82 1.43 -1.85
C PHE A 79 -1.94 0.48 -3.02
N ILE A 80 -2.60 0.93 -4.08
CA ILE A 80 -2.80 0.16 -5.29
C ILE A 80 -1.76 0.60 -6.30
N CYS A 81 -0.76 -0.23 -6.55
CA CYS A 81 0.41 0.14 -7.34
C CYS A 81 0.68 -0.83 -8.49
N THR A 82 -0.33 -1.58 -8.94
CA THR A 82 -0.13 -2.54 -10.02
C THR A 82 -0.39 -1.89 -11.38
N ASP A 83 0.04 -2.57 -12.44
CA ASP A 83 -0.23 -2.14 -13.80
C ASP A 83 -1.52 -2.75 -14.35
N ASN A 84 -2.16 -3.62 -13.61
CA ASN A 84 -3.38 -4.29 -14.04
C ASN A 84 -4.60 -3.48 -13.64
N HIS A 85 -5.21 -2.81 -14.61
CA HIS A 85 -6.34 -1.93 -14.32
C HIS A 85 -7.55 -2.68 -13.77
N GLU A 86 -7.79 -3.89 -14.23
CA GLU A 86 -8.91 -4.68 -13.71
C GLU A 86 -8.70 -5.00 -12.24
N LEU A 87 -7.49 -5.41 -11.90
CA LEU A 87 -7.16 -5.68 -10.51
C LEU A 87 -7.25 -4.41 -9.68
N ASN A 88 -6.77 -3.30 -10.23
CA ASN A 88 -6.81 -2.02 -9.54
C ASN A 88 -8.25 -1.60 -9.22
N ASP A 89 -9.16 -1.82 -10.17
CA ASP A 89 -10.58 -1.54 -9.95
C ASP A 89 -11.13 -2.40 -8.81
N THR A 90 -10.80 -3.68 -8.82
CA THR A 90 -11.24 -4.61 -7.79
C THR A 90 -10.72 -4.19 -6.42
N LEU A 91 -9.44 -3.86 -6.36
CA LEU A 91 -8.83 -3.45 -5.10
C LEU A 91 -9.45 -2.16 -4.57
N TYR A 92 -9.72 -1.22 -5.47
CA TYR A 92 -10.32 0.04 -5.07
C TYR A 92 -11.72 -0.20 -4.47
N GLU A 93 -12.50 -1.06 -5.11
CA GLU A 93 -13.84 -1.38 -4.60
C GLU A 93 -13.76 -2.10 -3.27
N LEU A 94 -12.80 -3.00 -3.10
CA LEU A 94 -12.62 -3.69 -1.83
C LEU A 94 -12.23 -2.71 -0.72
N GLY A 95 -11.34 -1.77 -1.04
CA GLY A 95 -10.96 -0.77 -0.06
C GLY A 95 -12.16 0.06 0.38
N LYS A 96 -13.00 0.46 -0.56
CA LYS A 96 -14.21 1.21 -0.24
C LYS A 96 -15.19 0.37 0.57
N LYS A 97 -15.35 -0.89 0.18
CA LYS A 97 -16.27 -1.79 0.85
C LYS A 97 -15.92 -1.94 2.33
N HIS A 98 -14.65 -2.03 2.63
CA HIS A 98 -14.17 -2.25 3.99
C HIS A 98 -13.76 -0.96 4.69
N ARG A 99 -14.00 0.18 4.05
CA ARG A 99 -13.70 1.50 4.62
C ARG A 99 -12.22 1.66 4.96
N VAL A 100 -11.38 1.09 4.11
CA VAL A 100 -9.94 1.24 4.24
C VAL A 100 -9.52 2.45 3.40
N TRP A 101 -8.64 3.28 3.95
CA TRP A 101 -8.10 4.40 3.19
C TRP A 101 -7.30 3.83 2.03
N THR A 102 -7.66 4.24 0.80
CA THR A 102 -7.14 3.65 -0.40
C THR A 102 -6.54 4.72 -1.30
N ASN A 103 -5.31 4.49 -1.75
CA ASN A 103 -4.64 5.35 -2.72
C ASN A 103 -4.39 4.53 -3.97
N ARG A 104 -4.87 5.04 -5.10
CA ARG A 104 -4.76 4.35 -6.37
C ARG A 104 -3.78 5.12 -7.26
N SER A 105 -2.64 4.54 -7.57
CA SER A 105 -1.57 5.26 -8.26
C SER A 105 -1.84 5.50 -9.74
N ASP A 106 -2.71 4.68 -10.36
CA ASP A 106 -2.97 4.81 -11.79
C ASP A 106 -4.12 5.78 -12.10
N ASP A 107 -4.83 6.25 -11.09
CA ASP A 107 -5.95 7.17 -11.29
C ASP A 107 -6.08 8.08 -10.07
N PRO A 108 -5.41 9.22 -10.10
CA PRO A 108 -5.44 10.14 -8.94
C PRO A 108 -6.84 10.59 -8.56
N SER A 109 -7.77 10.65 -9.51
CA SER A 109 -9.13 11.08 -9.19
C SER A 109 -9.91 10.06 -8.40
N ALA A 110 -9.43 8.82 -8.33
CA ALA A 110 -10.09 7.75 -7.59
C ALA A 110 -9.50 7.53 -6.20
N CYS A 111 -8.53 8.36 -5.79
CA CYS A 111 -7.93 8.21 -4.48
C CYS A 111 -8.90 8.64 -3.40
N SER A 112 -8.98 7.88 -2.32
CA SER A 112 -9.80 8.25 -1.18
C SER A 112 -9.05 9.21 -0.25
N PHE A 113 -7.75 9.32 -0.40
CA PHE A 113 -6.94 10.32 0.30
C PHE A 113 -5.70 10.60 -0.53
N THR A 114 -5.03 11.69 -0.21
CA THR A 114 -3.81 12.09 -0.90
C THR A 114 -2.66 12.07 0.09
N VAL A 115 -1.57 11.40 -0.29
CA VAL A 115 -0.36 11.41 0.53
C VAL A 115 0.24 12.82 0.46
N PRO A 116 0.51 13.45 1.60
CA PRO A 116 1.04 14.81 1.59
C PRO A 116 2.38 14.89 0.87
N SER A 117 2.58 16.00 0.19
CA SER A 117 3.85 16.26 -0.46
C SER A 117 4.93 16.51 0.60
N ARG A 118 6.14 16.10 0.28
CA ARG A 118 7.26 16.31 1.18
C ARG A 118 7.91 17.67 1.00
N SER A 119 7.48 18.38 0.01
CA SER A 119 8.12 19.66 -0.33
C SER A 119 7.60 20.83 0.49
N GLU A 120 6.55 20.63 1.19
CA GLU A 120 5.97 21.74 1.95
C GLU A 120 6.58 21.85 3.32
#